data_26090fceed6981b1d9619f5e057f07f7
#
_entry.id   26090fceed6981b1d9619f5e057f07f7
#
_cell.length_a   1.000
_cell.length_b   1.000
_cell.length_c   1.000
_cell.angle_alpha   90.00
_cell.angle_beta   90.00
_cell.angle_gamma   90.00
#
_symmetry.space_group_name_H-M   'P 1'
#
loop_
_entity.id
_entity.type
_entity.pdbx_description
1 polymer ?
#
loop_
_entity_poly.entity_id
_entity_poly.type
_entity_poly.pdbx_seq_one_letter_code
_entity_poly.pdbx_strand_id
1 'polypeptide(L)'
;GKKKMDPFETLTEEIDSLTAPPDTTEAMAAVEEEPMVPATADESFADFFYNFASDEKLQLSRIVFPLPYYTMEKKEHIEKDQWKHDPLFSRQDAYTVLFDKAEDMEMEKDTGLTSVKIEWIYLKKGKIKRYYFERLKGLWKLEAIDFADMPREDTGKEDFFEFYERFANDSVFQLSRLHEPLKFVTADPEDEFQILETTLE
;
A
#
# COMPACT_ATOMS: atom_id res chain seq x y z
N GLY A 1 13.70 21.55 20.67
CA GLY A 1 13.36 20.89 19.42
C GLY A 1 11.97 20.31 19.55
N LYS A 2 11.00 20.83 18.81
CA LYS A 2 9.65 20.22 18.72
C LYS A 2 9.79 19.02 17.80
N LYS A 3 9.61 17.80 18.36
CA LYS A 3 9.45 16.58 17.59
C LYS A 3 8.24 16.78 16.68
N LYS A 4 8.44 16.73 15.37
CA LYS A 4 7.34 16.69 14.41
C LYS A 4 6.66 15.34 14.62
N MET A 5 5.44 15.36 15.15
CA MET A 5 4.61 14.16 15.31
C MET A 5 4.23 13.65 13.92
N ASP A 6 4.36 12.38 13.70
CA ASP A 6 3.89 11.70 12.48
C ASP A 6 2.37 11.87 12.42
N PRO A 7 1.81 12.37 11.31
CA PRO A 7 0.36 12.48 11.16
C PRO A 7 -0.40 11.17 11.43
N PHE A 8 0.28 10.04 11.28
CA PHE A 8 -0.29 8.72 11.50
C PHE A 8 -0.42 8.36 12.99
N GLU A 9 0.53 8.77 13.86
CA GLU A 9 0.38 8.56 15.32
C GLU A 9 -0.88 9.27 15.86
N THR A 10 -1.17 10.46 15.32
CA THR A 10 -2.38 11.20 15.68
C THR A 10 -3.67 10.52 15.18
N LEU A 11 -3.60 9.84 14.03
CA LEU A 11 -4.69 9.08 13.44
C LEU A 11 -5.05 7.84 14.27
N THR A 12 -4.04 7.10 14.72
CA THR A 12 -4.24 5.90 15.53
C THR A 12 -4.88 6.26 16.88
N GLU A 13 -4.49 7.38 17.49
CA GLU A 13 -5.08 7.86 18.75
C GLU A 13 -6.52 8.36 18.57
N GLU A 14 -6.85 9.01 17.43
CA GLU A 14 -8.24 9.45 17.15
C GLU A 14 -9.17 8.27 16.82
N ILE A 15 -8.67 7.22 16.16
CA ILE A 15 -9.45 6.02 15.87
C ILE A 15 -9.76 5.25 17.17
N ASP A 16 -8.76 5.09 18.05
CA ASP A 16 -8.98 4.48 19.38
C ASP A 16 -9.98 5.27 20.24
N SER A 17 -9.99 6.59 20.09
CA SER A 17 -10.96 7.47 20.81
C SER A 17 -12.38 7.36 20.27
N LEU A 18 -12.57 6.99 19.00
CA LEU A 18 -13.88 6.83 18.36
C LEU A 18 -14.50 5.45 18.58
N THR A 19 -13.73 4.47 19.06
CA THR A 19 -14.21 3.09 19.31
C THR A 19 -14.63 2.84 20.76
N ALA A 20 -14.61 3.85 21.63
CA ALA A 20 -15.19 3.71 22.97
C ALA A 20 -16.73 3.68 22.88
N PRO A 21 -17.41 2.61 23.36
CA PRO A 21 -18.85 2.50 23.25
C PRO A 21 -19.53 3.53 24.14
N PRO A 22 -20.56 4.25 23.65
CA PRO A 22 -21.43 5.01 24.54
C PRO A 22 -22.27 4.02 25.36
N ASP A 23 -22.21 4.17 26.65
CA ASP A 23 -23.08 3.50 27.61
C ASP A 23 -24.50 4.03 27.43
N THR A 24 -25.32 3.30 26.67
CA THR A 24 -26.77 3.55 26.63
C THR A 24 -27.50 2.23 26.35
N THR A 25 -28.07 1.72 27.39
CA THR A 25 -29.13 0.70 27.40
C THR A 25 -30.34 1.28 26.67
N GLU A 26 -30.77 0.65 25.59
CA GLU A 26 -32.11 0.51 25.01
C GLU A 26 -32.10 0.63 23.48
N ALA A 27 -32.22 -0.48 22.84
CA ALA A 27 -33.09 -0.84 21.71
C ALA A 27 -32.52 -2.08 21.01
N MET A 28 -33.16 -3.22 21.28
CA MET A 28 -32.93 -4.45 20.51
C MET A 28 -33.48 -4.28 19.10
N ALA A 29 -32.64 -3.84 18.17
CA ALA A 29 -32.80 -4.13 16.76
C ALA A 29 -31.92 -5.35 16.45
N ALA A 30 -32.51 -6.37 15.84
CA ALA A 30 -31.79 -7.57 15.41
C ALA A 30 -30.66 -7.12 14.47
N VAL A 31 -29.46 -7.07 15.02
CA VAL A 31 -28.24 -7.00 14.21
C VAL A 31 -28.11 -8.39 13.60
N GLU A 32 -28.30 -8.53 12.29
CA GLU A 32 -27.82 -9.69 11.55
C GLU A 32 -26.33 -9.82 11.90
N GLU A 33 -26.01 -10.82 12.72
CA GLU A 33 -24.62 -11.19 12.99
C GLU A 33 -24.02 -11.66 11.66
N GLU A 34 -23.28 -10.79 10.99
CA GLU A 34 -22.41 -11.21 9.89
C GLU A 34 -21.54 -12.38 10.41
N PRO A 35 -21.41 -13.47 9.66
CA PRO A 35 -20.64 -14.62 10.11
C PRO A 35 -19.23 -14.16 10.48
N MET A 36 -18.83 -14.36 11.74
CA MET A 36 -17.50 -14.04 12.21
C MET A 36 -16.49 -14.86 11.42
N VAL A 37 -15.82 -14.24 10.46
CA VAL A 37 -14.69 -14.87 9.79
C VAL A 37 -13.58 -15.01 10.83
N PRO A 38 -13.00 -16.21 11.03
CA PRO A 38 -11.93 -16.39 11.99
C PRO A 38 -10.77 -15.43 11.75
N ALA A 39 -10.14 -14.94 12.81
CA ALA A 39 -8.96 -14.07 12.71
C ALA A 39 -7.78 -14.69 11.94
N THR A 40 -7.83 -16.00 11.75
CA THR A 40 -6.88 -16.83 10.99
C THR A 40 -7.40 -17.20 9.60
N ALA A 41 -8.39 -16.49 9.06
CA ALA A 41 -8.80 -16.71 7.66
C ALA A 41 -7.57 -16.50 6.75
N ASP A 42 -7.29 -17.50 5.91
CA ASP A 42 -6.10 -17.60 5.06
C ASP A 42 -6.16 -16.67 3.83
N GLU A 43 -6.55 -15.41 4.06
CA GLU A 43 -6.51 -14.40 3.01
C GLU A 43 -5.15 -13.70 3.05
N SER A 44 -4.26 -14.03 2.11
CA SER A 44 -3.02 -13.30 1.96
C SER A 44 -3.31 -11.86 1.53
N PHE A 45 -2.49 -10.90 1.96
CA PHE A 45 -2.67 -9.52 1.53
C PHE A 45 -2.47 -9.38 0.02
N ALA A 46 -1.54 -10.11 -0.58
CA ALA A 46 -1.26 -10.05 -2.02
C ALA A 46 -2.48 -10.47 -2.86
N ASP A 47 -3.10 -11.61 -2.53
CA ASP A 47 -4.31 -12.08 -3.22
C ASP A 47 -5.48 -11.13 -3.03
N PHE A 48 -5.67 -10.66 -1.80
CA PHE A 48 -6.69 -9.66 -1.50
C PHE A 48 -6.47 -8.39 -2.33
N PHE A 49 -5.24 -7.85 -2.37
CA PHE A 49 -4.94 -6.59 -3.04
C PHE A 49 -5.11 -6.68 -4.56
N TYR A 50 -4.74 -7.81 -5.15
CA TYR A 50 -5.00 -8.07 -6.57
C TYR A 50 -6.50 -8.05 -6.88
N ASN A 51 -7.29 -8.77 -6.11
CA ASN A 51 -8.74 -8.81 -6.27
C ASN A 51 -9.39 -7.44 -5.98
N PHE A 52 -8.92 -6.73 -4.95
CA PHE A 52 -9.36 -5.38 -4.60
C PHE A 52 -9.12 -4.38 -5.76
N ALA A 53 -8.00 -4.47 -6.45
CA ALA A 53 -7.70 -3.62 -7.59
C ALA A 53 -8.52 -3.97 -8.84
N SER A 54 -8.88 -5.25 -9.03
CA SER A 54 -9.49 -5.75 -10.26
C SER A 54 -11.00 -5.78 -10.22
N ASP A 55 -11.62 -6.04 -9.05
CA ASP A 55 -13.08 -6.20 -8.88
C ASP A 55 -13.70 -4.99 -8.17
N GLU A 56 -14.53 -4.24 -8.92
CA GLU A 56 -15.22 -3.05 -8.42
C GLU A 56 -16.16 -3.36 -7.23
N LYS A 57 -16.87 -4.49 -7.27
CA LYS A 57 -17.82 -4.85 -6.22
C LYS A 57 -17.11 -5.27 -4.95
N LEU A 58 -16.06 -6.07 -5.10
CA LEU A 58 -15.21 -6.45 -3.99
C LEU A 58 -14.57 -5.21 -3.39
N GLN A 59 -13.98 -4.32 -4.20
CA GLN A 59 -13.39 -3.08 -3.73
C GLN A 59 -14.38 -2.28 -2.87
N LEU A 60 -15.60 -2.04 -3.38
CA LEU A 60 -16.62 -1.29 -2.66
C LEU A 60 -17.03 -1.95 -1.34
N SER A 61 -17.01 -3.28 -1.25
CA SER A 61 -17.34 -4.04 -0.04
C SER A 61 -16.22 -4.04 1.01
N ARG A 62 -15.00 -3.74 0.58
CA ARG A 62 -13.79 -3.80 1.40
C ARG A 62 -13.27 -2.42 1.79
N ILE A 63 -14.09 -1.39 1.68
CA ILE A 63 -13.80 -0.03 2.13
C ILE A 63 -14.67 0.28 3.35
N VAL A 64 -14.05 0.88 4.37
CA VAL A 64 -14.76 1.42 5.53
C VAL A 64 -15.25 2.82 5.17
N PHE A 65 -16.59 3.00 5.17
CA PHE A 65 -17.21 4.29 4.87
C PHE A 65 -17.85 4.91 6.13
N PRO A 66 -17.84 6.25 6.24
CA PRO A 66 -17.19 7.22 5.33
C PRO A 66 -15.68 7.09 5.35
N LEU A 67 -15.05 7.01 4.15
CA LEU A 67 -13.61 6.80 4.03
C LEU A 67 -12.84 8.11 4.29
N PRO A 68 -11.98 8.19 5.31
CA PRO A 68 -11.12 9.34 5.54
C PRO A 68 -10.16 9.56 4.37
N TYR A 69 -10.13 10.81 3.90
CA TYR A 69 -9.22 11.25 2.85
C TYR A 69 -8.45 12.49 3.31
N TYR A 70 -7.15 12.33 3.45
CA TYR A 70 -6.27 13.38 3.94
C TYR A 70 -5.51 14.02 2.81
N THR A 71 -5.44 15.35 2.82
CA THR A 71 -4.55 16.13 1.97
C THR A 71 -3.71 17.06 2.83
N MET A 72 -2.70 17.70 2.24
CA MET A 72 -1.87 18.69 2.94
C MET A 72 -2.70 19.83 3.57
N GLU A 73 -3.87 20.13 3.00
CA GLU A 73 -4.66 21.30 3.35
C GLU A 73 -5.87 20.94 4.23
N LYS A 74 -6.42 19.74 4.08
CA LYS A 74 -7.68 19.37 4.72
C LYS A 74 -7.88 17.88 4.93
N LYS A 75 -8.73 17.57 5.89
CA LYS A 75 -9.29 16.23 6.11
C LYS A 75 -10.70 16.23 5.52
N GLU A 76 -10.96 15.31 4.64
CA GLU A 76 -12.24 15.07 3.98
C GLU A 76 -12.70 13.63 4.21
N HIS A 77 -13.95 13.34 3.87
CA HIS A 77 -14.49 12.00 3.86
C HIS A 77 -15.10 11.73 2.50
N ILE A 78 -14.94 10.50 2.02
CA ILE A 78 -15.56 10.02 0.80
C ILE A 78 -16.71 9.11 1.21
N GLU A 79 -17.93 9.49 0.82
CA GLU A 79 -19.10 8.67 1.05
C GLU A 79 -19.16 7.49 0.06
N LYS A 80 -19.88 6.44 0.41
CA LYS A 80 -19.95 5.22 -0.40
C LYS A 80 -20.45 5.46 -1.82
N ASP A 81 -21.40 6.34 -2.01
CA ASP A 81 -21.96 6.71 -3.31
C ASP A 81 -21.05 7.63 -4.14
N GLN A 82 -20.07 8.25 -3.50
CA GLN A 82 -19.05 9.09 -4.14
C GLN A 82 -17.83 8.30 -4.59
N TRP A 83 -17.66 7.08 -4.07
CA TRP A 83 -16.52 6.24 -4.43
C TRP A 83 -16.56 5.83 -5.89
N LYS A 84 -15.43 5.98 -6.55
CA LYS A 84 -15.20 5.46 -7.91
C LYS A 84 -14.13 4.39 -7.83
N HIS A 85 -14.35 3.30 -8.55
CA HIS A 85 -13.38 2.22 -8.62
C HIS A 85 -11.99 2.73 -8.97
N ASP A 86 -11.03 2.48 -8.10
CA ASP A 86 -9.62 2.78 -8.31
C ASP A 86 -8.92 1.50 -8.78
N PRO A 87 -8.54 1.40 -10.06
CA PRO A 87 -7.95 0.19 -10.61
C PRO A 87 -6.52 -0.04 -10.11
N LEU A 88 -5.92 0.93 -9.39
CA LEU A 88 -4.53 0.85 -8.93
C LEU A 88 -3.60 0.42 -10.08
N PHE A 89 -2.93 -0.73 -9.93
CA PHE A 89 -2.02 -1.29 -10.93
C PHE A 89 -2.71 -2.19 -11.98
N SER A 90 -3.97 -2.61 -11.75
CA SER A 90 -4.62 -3.67 -12.55
C SER A 90 -4.85 -3.35 -14.03
N ARG A 91 -4.71 -2.08 -14.42
CA ARG A 91 -4.81 -1.62 -15.82
C ARG A 91 -3.48 -1.26 -16.45
N GLN A 92 -2.38 -1.59 -15.79
CA GLN A 92 -1.04 -1.31 -16.31
C GLN A 92 -0.41 -2.60 -16.81
N ASP A 93 0.30 -2.52 -17.93
CA ASP A 93 1.03 -3.67 -18.50
C ASP A 93 2.23 -4.05 -17.63
N ALA A 94 2.81 -3.08 -16.92
CA ALA A 94 3.91 -3.28 -15.99
C ALA A 94 3.90 -2.23 -14.88
N TYR A 95 4.40 -2.62 -13.72
CA TYR A 95 4.63 -1.73 -12.58
C TYR A 95 5.85 -2.18 -11.80
N THR A 96 6.48 -1.26 -11.08
CA THR A 96 7.62 -1.55 -10.23
C THR A 96 7.16 -1.59 -8.77
N VAL A 97 7.49 -2.66 -8.07
CA VAL A 97 7.30 -2.79 -6.63
C VAL A 97 8.64 -2.61 -5.94
N LEU A 98 8.67 -1.77 -4.92
CA LEU A 98 9.84 -1.54 -4.09
C LEU A 98 9.56 -2.03 -2.68
N PHE A 99 10.51 -2.74 -2.11
CA PHE A 99 10.48 -3.23 -0.74
C PHE A 99 11.66 -2.67 0.04
N ASP A 100 11.45 -2.36 1.30
CA ASP A 100 12.52 -1.87 2.18
C ASP A 100 13.52 -2.95 2.54
N LYS A 101 13.06 -4.21 2.57
CA LYS A 101 13.86 -5.38 2.95
C LYS A 101 13.51 -6.58 2.06
N ALA A 102 14.47 -7.48 1.90
CA ALA A 102 14.28 -8.71 1.13
C ALA A 102 13.16 -9.60 1.71
N GLU A 103 13.01 -9.63 3.03
CA GLU A 103 11.98 -10.42 3.72
C GLU A 103 10.58 -9.95 3.37
N ASP A 104 10.40 -8.66 3.09
CA ASP A 104 9.10 -8.07 2.72
C ASP A 104 8.60 -8.54 1.35
N MET A 105 9.48 -9.12 0.53
CA MET A 105 9.11 -9.71 -0.77
C MET A 105 8.31 -11.02 -0.62
N GLU A 106 8.38 -11.67 0.54
CA GLU A 106 7.65 -12.92 0.81
C GLU A 106 6.22 -12.67 1.38
N MET A 107 5.58 -11.59 0.99
CA MET A 107 4.25 -11.18 1.49
C MET A 107 3.17 -12.25 1.34
N GLU A 108 3.29 -13.14 0.36
CA GLU A 108 2.34 -14.25 0.15
C GLU A 108 2.32 -15.24 1.30
N LYS A 109 3.42 -15.34 2.05
CA LYS A 109 3.57 -16.28 3.15
C LYS A 109 3.21 -15.69 4.51
N ASP A 110 3.05 -14.37 4.59
CA ASP A 110 2.79 -13.69 5.86
C ASP A 110 1.29 -13.52 6.12
N THR A 111 0.69 -14.54 6.72
CA THR A 111 -0.71 -14.51 7.19
C THR A 111 -0.86 -13.79 8.54
N GLY A 112 0.24 -13.41 9.17
CA GLY A 112 0.28 -12.72 10.47
C GLY A 112 0.10 -11.21 10.38
N LEU A 113 0.18 -10.61 9.19
CA LEU A 113 0.01 -9.18 9.01
C LEU A 113 -1.40 -8.73 9.42
N THR A 114 -1.46 -7.63 10.15
CA THR A 114 -2.72 -6.99 10.56
C THR A 114 -2.94 -5.65 9.88
N SER A 115 -1.88 -4.99 9.41
CA SER A 115 -1.93 -3.72 8.69
C SER A 115 -0.92 -3.69 7.56
N VAL A 116 -1.28 -3.04 6.44
CA VAL A 116 -0.40 -2.80 5.29
C VAL A 116 -0.64 -1.40 4.76
N LYS A 117 0.44 -0.69 4.48
CA LYS A 117 0.42 0.62 3.81
C LYS A 117 0.96 0.45 2.39
N ILE A 118 0.16 0.82 1.40
CA ILE A 118 0.59 0.88 -0.01
C ILE A 118 0.84 2.32 -0.39
N GLU A 119 2.01 2.60 -0.94
CA GLU A 119 2.40 3.92 -1.41
C GLU A 119 2.44 3.95 -2.94
N TRP A 120 1.62 4.82 -3.54
CA TRP A 120 1.64 5.09 -4.96
C TRP A 120 2.40 6.38 -5.23
N ILE A 121 3.58 6.25 -5.85
CA ILE A 121 4.54 7.35 -5.98
C ILE A 121 4.44 7.95 -7.37
N TYR A 122 4.13 9.25 -7.45
CA TYR A 122 4.08 10.03 -8.69
C TYR A 122 5.37 10.84 -8.84
N LEU A 123 6.43 10.21 -9.30
CA LEU A 123 7.78 10.80 -9.40
C LEU A 123 7.79 12.18 -10.07
N LYS A 124 7.23 12.29 -11.27
CA LYS A 124 7.18 13.55 -12.03
C LYS A 124 6.39 14.66 -11.33
N LYS A 125 5.47 14.33 -10.44
CA LYS A 125 4.65 15.30 -9.70
C LYS A 125 5.20 15.58 -8.32
N GLY A 126 6.16 14.82 -7.84
CA GLY A 126 6.65 14.87 -6.48
C GLY A 126 5.55 14.65 -5.45
N LYS A 127 4.61 13.75 -5.75
CA LYS A 127 3.44 13.43 -4.89
C LYS A 127 3.42 11.96 -4.54
N ILE A 128 2.80 11.66 -3.40
CA ILE A 128 2.60 10.30 -2.92
C ILE A 128 1.14 10.13 -2.48
N LYS A 129 0.52 9.05 -2.88
CA LYS A 129 -0.80 8.62 -2.41
C LYS A 129 -0.63 7.36 -1.61
N ARG A 130 -1.09 7.36 -0.37
CA ARG A 130 -1.00 6.23 0.54
C ARG A 130 -2.36 5.65 0.78
N TYR A 131 -2.44 4.33 0.76
CA TYR A 131 -3.64 3.55 1.07
C TYR A 131 -3.33 2.74 2.32
N TYR A 132 -4.16 2.88 3.34
CA TYR A 132 -4.00 2.20 4.62
C TYR A 132 -5.02 1.08 4.72
N PHE A 133 -4.51 -0.13 4.80
CA PHE A 133 -5.32 -1.34 4.91
C PHE A 133 -5.15 -1.94 6.30
N GLU A 134 -6.25 -2.34 6.91
CA GLU A 134 -6.27 -3.08 8.16
C GLU A 134 -7.07 -4.36 8.05
N ARG A 135 -6.70 -5.35 8.85
CA ARG A 135 -7.39 -6.62 8.91
C ARG A 135 -8.44 -6.62 10.01
N LEU A 136 -9.68 -6.28 9.65
CA LEU A 136 -10.80 -6.18 10.56
C LEU A 136 -11.62 -7.48 10.55
N LYS A 137 -11.75 -8.14 11.70
CA LYS A 137 -12.46 -9.42 11.83
C LYS A 137 -12.02 -10.47 10.81
N GLY A 138 -10.71 -10.54 10.54
CA GLY A 138 -10.11 -11.46 9.58
C GLY A 138 -10.17 -11.04 8.11
N LEU A 139 -10.77 -9.91 7.78
CA LEU A 139 -10.89 -9.39 6.42
C LEU A 139 -10.08 -8.11 6.25
N TRP A 140 -9.35 -8.02 5.15
CA TRP A 140 -8.65 -6.79 4.77
C TRP A 140 -9.64 -5.72 4.34
N LYS A 141 -9.48 -4.51 4.85
CA LYS A 141 -10.29 -3.35 4.50
C LYS A 141 -9.43 -2.11 4.32
N LEU A 142 -9.81 -1.25 3.37
CA LEU A 142 -9.23 0.07 3.20
C LEU A 142 -9.90 1.01 4.22
N GLU A 143 -9.10 1.63 5.09
CA GLU A 143 -9.59 2.48 6.17
C GLU A 143 -9.30 3.96 5.97
N ALA A 144 -8.25 4.29 5.23
CA ALA A 144 -7.91 5.68 4.96
C ALA A 144 -7.08 5.82 3.69
N ILE A 145 -7.12 7.02 3.12
CA ILE A 145 -6.23 7.44 2.03
C ILE A 145 -5.58 8.77 2.42
N ASP A 146 -4.29 8.89 2.12
CA ASP A 146 -3.53 10.13 2.25
C ASP A 146 -2.93 10.53 0.90
N PHE A 147 -2.94 11.83 0.59
CA PHE A 147 -2.30 12.39 -0.59
C PHE A 147 -1.46 13.61 -0.20
N ALA A 148 -0.15 13.47 -0.31
CA ALA A 148 0.80 14.44 0.18
C ALA A 148 1.93 14.72 -0.82
N ASP A 149 2.76 15.71 -0.51
CA ASP A 149 4.04 15.87 -1.17
C ASP A 149 4.99 14.73 -0.76
N MET A 150 5.81 14.29 -1.69
CA MET A 150 6.89 13.37 -1.36
C MET A 150 7.80 14.01 -0.31
N PRO A 151 8.13 13.29 0.77
CA PRO A 151 9.09 13.79 1.71
C PRO A 151 10.45 13.95 1.01
N ARG A 152 11.01 15.13 1.05
CA ARG A 152 12.37 15.39 0.60
C ARG A 152 13.21 15.66 1.82
N GLU A 153 14.14 14.77 2.11
CA GLU A 153 15.15 14.98 3.12
C GLU A 153 16.38 15.59 2.45
N ASP A 154 16.67 16.85 2.75
CA ASP A 154 17.94 17.47 2.38
C ASP A 154 19.06 16.95 3.31
N THR A 155 19.48 15.73 3.05
CA THR A 155 20.56 15.08 3.80
C THR A 155 21.93 15.34 3.18
N GLY A 156 21.99 16.11 2.08
CA GLY A 156 23.20 16.28 1.26
C GLY A 156 23.64 14.99 0.55
N LYS A 157 22.82 13.95 0.60
CA LYS A 157 22.99 12.69 -0.13
C LYS A 157 21.98 12.63 -1.28
N GLU A 158 22.34 11.87 -2.32
CA GLU A 158 21.44 11.62 -3.45
C GLU A 158 20.16 10.93 -2.92
N ASP A 159 19.01 11.54 -3.18
CA ASP A 159 17.72 10.96 -2.85
C ASP A 159 17.42 9.78 -3.78
N PHE A 160 16.88 8.68 -3.22
CA PHE A 160 16.63 7.46 -4.01
C PHE A 160 15.64 7.70 -5.15
N PHE A 161 14.61 8.50 -4.96
CA PHE A 161 13.59 8.72 -5.99
C PHE A 161 14.10 9.64 -7.11
N GLU A 162 14.98 10.61 -6.81
CA GLU A 162 15.68 11.42 -7.82
C GLU A 162 16.65 10.54 -8.61
N PHE A 163 17.39 9.68 -7.92
CA PHE A 163 18.24 8.67 -8.56
C PHE A 163 17.42 7.77 -9.49
N TYR A 164 16.32 7.20 -8.98
CA TYR A 164 15.50 6.25 -9.74
C TYR A 164 14.87 6.90 -10.97
N GLU A 165 14.35 8.12 -10.86
CA GLU A 165 13.80 8.86 -12.01
C GLU A 165 14.87 9.08 -13.10
N ARG A 166 16.08 9.50 -12.72
CA ARG A 166 17.17 9.64 -13.67
C ARG A 166 17.62 8.31 -14.23
N PHE A 167 17.76 7.31 -13.41
CA PHE A 167 18.16 5.96 -13.82
C PHE A 167 17.20 5.35 -14.84
N ALA A 168 15.89 5.58 -14.70
CA ALA A 168 14.89 5.09 -15.61
C ALA A 168 14.79 5.85 -16.95
N ASN A 169 15.24 7.12 -17.00
CA ASN A 169 15.01 7.99 -18.16
C ASN A 169 16.29 8.49 -18.85
N ASP A 170 17.46 8.34 -18.25
CA ASP A 170 18.75 8.79 -18.77
C ASP A 170 19.70 7.61 -18.91
N SER A 171 19.86 7.12 -20.14
CA SER A 171 20.69 5.94 -20.44
C SER A 171 22.18 6.16 -20.11
N VAL A 172 22.69 7.38 -20.24
CA VAL A 172 24.09 7.69 -19.89
C VAL A 172 24.28 7.63 -18.38
N PHE A 173 23.35 8.21 -17.64
CA PHE A 173 23.34 8.11 -16.20
C PHE A 173 23.17 6.66 -15.73
N GLN A 174 22.24 5.92 -16.34
CA GLN A 174 22.01 4.51 -16.06
C GLN A 174 23.31 3.70 -16.20
N LEU A 175 23.98 3.78 -17.35
CA LEU A 175 25.23 3.07 -17.60
C LEU A 175 26.32 3.43 -16.58
N SER A 176 26.39 4.70 -16.16
CA SER A 176 27.39 5.16 -15.17
C SER A 176 27.14 4.61 -13.75
N ARG A 177 25.95 4.04 -13.51
CA ARG A 177 25.52 3.53 -12.19
C ARG A 177 25.37 2.02 -12.14
N LEU A 178 25.56 1.32 -13.26
CA LEU A 178 25.59 -0.14 -13.27
C LEU A 178 26.90 -0.65 -12.70
N HIS A 179 26.80 -1.75 -11.95
CA HIS A 179 27.98 -2.47 -11.50
C HIS A 179 28.49 -3.35 -12.65
N GLU A 180 29.78 -3.31 -12.92
CA GLU A 180 30.43 -4.17 -13.92
C GLU A 180 31.25 -5.27 -13.23
N PRO A 181 31.03 -6.55 -13.58
CA PRO A 181 30.00 -7.07 -14.51
C PRO A 181 28.60 -7.06 -13.90
N LEU A 182 27.58 -6.84 -14.75
CA LEU A 182 26.19 -6.87 -14.32
C LEU A 182 25.69 -8.32 -14.23
N LYS A 183 25.25 -8.74 -13.06
CA LYS A 183 24.60 -10.02 -12.85
C LYS A 183 23.15 -9.95 -13.36
N PHE A 184 22.82 -10.81 -14.30
CA PHE A 184 21.49 -10.98 -14.84
C PHE A 184 20.90 -12.30 -14.36
N VAL A 185 19.72 -12.25 -13.78
CA VAL A 185 19.00 -13.40 -13.22
C VAL A 185 17.64 -13.49 -13.89
N THR A 186 17.31 -14.65 -14.44
CA THR A 186 16.01 -14.91 -15.08
C THR A 186 15.56 -16.33 -14.81
N ALA A 187 14.25 -16.60 -14.96
CA ALA A 187 13.75 -17.96 -14.96
C ALA A 187 14.26 -18.70 -16.23
N ASP A 188 14.53 -19.98 -16.08
CA ASP A 188 14.86 -20.84 -17.24
C ASP A 188 13.60 -20.98 -18.11
N PRO A 189 13.65 -20.63 -19.40
CA PRO A 189 12.51 -20.78 -20.29
C PRO A 189 12.09 -22.24 -20.53
N GLU A 190 12.95 -23.22 -20.22
CA GLU A 190 12.67 -24.66 -20.37
C GLU A 190 12.24 -25.30 -19.02
N ASP A 191 12.52 -24.67 -17.90
CA ASP A 191 12.15 -25.15 -16.56
C ASP A 191 11.81 -23.98 -15.63
N GLU A 192 10.53 -23.74 -15.41
CA GLU A 192 10.00 -22.63 -14.58
C GLU A 192 10.50 -22.64 -13.13
N PHE A 193 11.02 -23.78 -12.65
CA PHE A 193 11.56 -23.90 -11.29
C PHE A 193 13.07 -23.67 -11.20
N GLN A 194 13.73 -23.44 -12.32
CA GLN A 194 15.16 -23.14 -12.36
C GLN A 194 15.41 -21.65 -12.65
N ILE A 195 16.45 -21.15 -12.01
CA ILE A 195 16.93 -19.79 -12.20
C ILE A 195 18.25 -19.85 -12.98
N LEU A 196 18.30 -19.13 -14.09
CA LEU A 196 19.51 -18.91 -14.84
C LEU A 196 20.19 -17.63 -14.37
N GLU A 197 21.48 -17.74 -14.04
CA GLU A 197 22.33 -16.59 -13.77
C GLU A 197 23.33 -16.43 -14.92
N THR A 198 23.41 -15.25 -15.47
CA THR A 198 24.41 -14.88 -16.46
C THR A 198 25.02 -13.53 -16.12
N THR A 199 26.17 -13.24 -16.71
CA THR A 199 26.87 -11.99 -16.53
C THR A 199 26.88 -11.24 -17.85
N LEU A 200 26.47 -9.97 -17.81
CA LEU A 200 26.54 -9.06 -18.95
C LEU A 200 27.79 -8.19 -18.79
N GLU A 201 28.61 -8.15 -19.86
CA GLU A 201 29.78 -7.29 -19.97
C GLU A 201 29.48 -6.01 -20.76
#